data_07de4234f3bfabf151d1461b2dafe488
#
_entry.id   07de4234f3bfabf151d1461b2dafe488
#
_cell.length_a   1.000
_cell.length_b   1.000
_cell.length_c   1.000
_cell.angle_alpha   90.00
_cell.angle_beta   90.00
_cell.angle_gamma   90.00
#
_symmetry.space_group_name_H-M   'P 1'
#
loop_
_entity.id
_entity.type
_entity.pdbx_description
1 polymer ?
#
loop_
_entity_poly.entity_id
_entity_poly.type
_entity_poly.pdbx_seq_one_letter_code
_entity_poly.pdbx_strand_id
1 'polypeptide(L)'
;MIREYIDRAMDQAKYEILPEDQSYYGEIPACQGVFANCATLEKCRKELEEILEEWLLLRIYKNLSIPEIDGITITIKEASAA
;
A
#
# COMPACT_ATOMS: atom_id res chain seq x y z
N MET A 1 4.25 8.19 -11.94
CA MET A 1 3.67 6.87 -12.01
C MET A 1 3.56 6.20 -10.68
N ILE A 2 4.66 5.95 -9.99
CA ILE A 2 4.58 5.31 -8.68
C ILE A 2 3.81 6.18 -7.71
N ARG A 3 4.04 7.51 -7.73
CA ARG A 3 3.32 8.40 -6.83
C ARG A 3 1.81 8.36 -7.08
N GLU A 4 1.42 8.30 -8.34
CA GLU A 4 0.02 8.23 -8.70
C GLU A 4 -0.60 6.92 -8.20
N TYR A 5 0.12 5.82 -8.35
CA TYR A 5 -0.33 4.53 -7.86
C TYR A 5 -0.54 4.58 -6.34
N ILE A 6 0.43 5.14 -5.62
CA ILE A 6 0.34 5.24 -4.16
C ILE A 6 -0.86 6.08 -3.76
N ASP A 7 -1.07 7.21 -4.44
CA ASP A 7 -2.21 8.07 -4.12
C ASP A 7 -3.54 7.35 -4.31
N ARG A 8 -3.67 6.62 -5.42
CA ARG A 8 -4.91 5.90 -5.69
C ARG A 8 -5.11 4.74 -4.71
N ALA A 9 -4.04 4.04 -4.38
CA ALA A 9 -4.12 2.95 -3.41
C ALA A 9 -4.54 3.48 -2.04
N MET A 10 -3.97 4.60 -1.63
CA MET A 10 -4.33 5.21 -0.35
C MET A 10 -5.79 5.69 -0.34
N ASP A 11 -6.30 6.14 -1.49
CA ASP A 11 -7.70 6.53 -1.59
C ASP A 11 -8.64 5.35 -1.37
N GLN A 12 -8.18 4.13 -1.63
CA GLN A 12 -8.99 2.93 -1.44
C GLN A 12 -8.80 2.30 -0.08
N ALA A 13 -7.96 2.87 0.76
CA ALA A 13 -7.70 2.33 2.09
C ALA A 13 -8.98 2.35 2.93
N LYS A 14 -9.13 1.32 3.74
CA LYS A 14 -10.27 1.19 4.66
C LYS A 14 -9.76 1.19 6.07
N TYR A 15 -10.48 1.90 6.93
CA TYR A 15 -10.08 2.04 8.33
C TYR A 15 -11.21 1.61 9.24
N GLU A 16 -10.87 1.05 10.39
CA GLU A 16 -11.86 0.71 11.40
C GLU A 16 -11.25 0.92 12.78
N ILE A 17 -12.11 1.13 13.76
CA ILE A 17 -11.68 1.25 15.15
C ILE A 17 -11.86 -0.12 15.78
N LEU A 18 -10.77 -0.65 16.34
CA LEU A 18 -10.83 -1.95 16.99
C LEU A 18 -11.41 -1.79 18.38
N PRO A 19 -12.46 -2.59 18.73
CA PRO A 19 -13.14 -2.39 20.00
C PRO A 19 -12.27 -2.75 21.23
N GLU A 20 -11.27 -3.58 21.05
CA GLU A 20 -10.47 -4.06 22.17
C GLU A 20 -9.69 -2.94 22.85
N ASP A 21 -9.07 -2.05 22.06
CA ASP A 21 -8.22 -1.01 22.60
C ASP A 21 -8.49 0.35 21.98
N GLN A 22 -9.54 0.49 21.16
CA GLN A 22 -9.91 1.74 20.52
C GLN A 22 -8.82 2.25 19.58
N SER A 23 -7.96 1.36 19.09
CA SER A 23 -6.94 1.74 18.11
C SER A 23 -7.52 1.72 16.71
N TYR A 24 -6.81 2.32 15.77
CA TYR A 24 -7.23 2.38 14.38
C TYR A 24 -6.50 1.32 13.58
N TYR A 25 -7.24 0.59 12.79
CA TYR A 25 -6.69 -0.40 11.87
C TYR A 25 -6.98 0.04 10.45
N GLY A 26 -5.96 0.08 9.62
CA GLY A 26 -6.11 0.45 8.22
C GLY A 26 -5.54 -0.61 7.31
N GLU A 27 -6.15 -0.78 6.15
CA GLU A 27 -5.66 -1.74 5.17
C GLU A 27 -5.98 -1.27 3.77
N ILE A 28 -5.27 -1.78 2.80
CA ILE A 28 -5.55 -1.54 1.39
C ILE A 28 -5.93 -2.89 0.79
N PRO A 29 -7.23 -3.11 0.53
CA PRO A 29 -7.68 -4.45 0.11
C PRO A 29 -6.99 -5.00 -1.13
N ALA A 30 -6.66 -4.13 -2.09
CA ALA A 30 -6.02 -4.56 -3.32
C ALA A 30 -4.57 -4.98 -3.13
N CYS A 31 -3.94 -4.53 -2.04
CA CYS A 31 -2.54 -4.82 -1.77
C CYS A 31 -2.45 -5.69 -0.53
N GLN A 32 -2.51 -7.00 -0.72
CA GLN A 32 -2.48 -7.94 0.40
C GLN A 32 -1.18 -7.81 1.18
N GLY A 33 -1.32 -7.71 2.49
CA GLY A 33 -0.18 -7.55 3.37
C GLY A 33 0.12 -6.11 3.74
N VAL A 34 -0.60 -5.15 3.15
CA VAL A 34 -0.42 -3.74 3.49
C VAL A 34 -1.49 -3.35 4.50
N PHE A 35 -1.10 -3.26 5.76
CA PHE A 35 -2.01 -2.87 6.84
C PHE A 35 -1.21 -2.19 7.95
N ALA A 36 -1.91 -1.42 8.77
CA ALA A 36 -1.30 -0.72 9.89
C ALA A 36 -2.29 -0.63 11.04
N ASN A 37 -1.78 -0.56 12.26
CA ASN A 37 -2.59 -0.42 13.45
C ASN A 37 -1.91 0.59 14.37
N CYS A 38 -2.57 1.71 14.61
CA CYS A 38 -1.99 2.81 15.36
C CYS A 38 -3.02 3.43 16.30
N ALA A 39 -2.54 4.22 17.24
CA ALA A 39 -3.40 4.85 18.24
C ALA A 39 -4.28 5.96 17.66
N THR A 40 -3.86 6.61 16.58
CA THR A 40 -4.65 7.68 15.96
C THR A 40 -4.82 7.40 14.49
N LEU A 41 -5.86 7.97 13.90
CA LEU A 41 -6.12 7.82 12.48
C LEU A 41 -5.00 8.43 11.64
N GLU A 42 -4.49 9.57 12.04
CA GLU A 42 -3.42 10.23 11.30
C GLU A 42 -2.16 9.38 11.26
N LYS A 43 -1.79 8.79 12.39
CA LYS A 43 -0.62 7.92 12.44
C LYS A 43 -0.84 6.66 11.63
N CYS A 44 -2.05 6.11 11.70
CA CYS A 44 -2.39 4.91 10.96
C CYS A 44 -2.25 5.15 9.46
N ARG A 45 -2.78 6.27 8.97
CA ARG A 45 -2.71 6.62 7.57
C ARG A 45 -1.26 6.81 7.11
N LYS A 46 -0.47 7.51 7.92
CA LYS A 46 0.92 7.76 7.57
C LYS A 46 1.72 6.46 7.53
N GLU A 47 1.53 5.62 8.53
CA GLU A 47 2.25 4.35 8.58
C GLU A 47 1.80 3.44 7.44
N LEU A 48 0.52 3.45 7.12
CA LEU A 48 0.00 2.66 6.01
C LEU A 48 0.67 3.05 4.69
N GLU A 49 0.85 4.35 4.47
CA GLU A 49 1.50 4.81 3.26
C GLU A 49 2.96 4.39 3.21
N GLU A 50 3.66 4.44 4.35
CA GLU A 50 5.05 4.01 4.42
C GLU A 50 5.18 2.51 4.14
N ILE A 51 4.26 1.73 4.70
CA ILE A 51 4.25 0.29 4.47
C ILE A 51 3.97 -0.01 3.00
N LEU A 52 3.05 0.72 2.40
CA LEU A 52 2.75 0.56 0.99
C LEU A 52 3.97 0.86 0.11
N GLU A 53 4.71 1.93 0.43
CA GLU A 53 5.91 2.26 -0.31
C GLU A 53 6.94 1.15 -0.22
N GLU A 54 7.17 0.63 0.98
CA GLU A 54 8.12 -0.47 1.17
C GLU A 54 7.66 -1.73 0.45
N TRP A 55 6.36 -2.01 0.50
CA TRP A 55 5.77 -3.16 -0.18
C TRP A 55 5.99 -3.07 -1.69
N LEU A 56 5.79 -1.89 -2.27
CA LEU A 56 6.00 -1.68 -3.69
C LEU A 56 7.47 -1.86 -4.07
N LEU A 57 8.37 -1.28 -3.29
CA LEU A 57 9.80 -1.40 -3.54
C LEU A 57 10.26 -2.85 -3.49
N LEU A 58 9.75 -3.60 -2.52
CA LEU A 58 10.10 -5.01 -2.39
C LEU A 58 9.60 -5.81 -3.59
N ARG A 59 8.38 -5.55 -4.04
CA ARG A 59 7.84 -6.27 -5.19
C ARG A 59 8.60 -5.92 -6.46
N ILE A 60 8.96 -4.66 -6.62
CA ILE A 60 9.77 -4.25 -7.76
C ILE A 60 11.14 -4.94 -7.71
N TYR A 61 11.77 -4.92 -6.54
CA TYR A 61 13.08 -5.54 -6.37
C TYR A 61 13.05 -7.03 -6.67
N LYS A 62 12.00 -7.72 -6.23
CA LYS A 62 11.86 -9.16 -6.44
C LYS A 62 11.15 -9.53 -7.73
N ASN A 63 10.83 -8.55 -8.54
CA ASN A 63 10.14 -8.74 -9.81
C ASN A 63 8.81 -9.49 -9.63
N LEU A 64 8.07 -9.12 -8.58
CA LEU A 64 6.76 -9.69 -8.31
C LEU A 64 5.68 -8.81 -8.94
N SER A 65 4.54 -9.41 -9.27
CA SER A 65 3.45 -8.66 -9.89
C SER A 65 2.86 -7.64 -8.92
N ILE A 66 2.41 -6.52 -9.46
CA ILE A 66 1.78 -5.46 -8.68
C ILE A 66 0.35 -5.33 -9.19
N PRO A 67 -0.65 -5.41 -8.29
CA PRO A 67 -2.04 -5.35 -8.73
C PRO A 67 -2.39 -4.00 -9.33
N GLU A 68 -3.28 -4.02 -10.32
CA GLU A 68 -3.77 -2.78 -10.91
C GLU A 68 -4.73 -2.09 -9.96
N ILE A 69 -4.64 -0.77 -9.85
CA ILE A 69 -5.56 0.03 -9.04
C ILE A 69 -6.07 1.17 -9.90
N ASP A 70 -7.38 1.26 -10.05
CA ASP A 70 -8.05 2.33 -10.83
C ASP A 70 -7.45 2.48 -12.23
N GLY A 71 -7.15 1.37 -12.87
CA GLY A 71 -6.58 1.39 -14.21
C GLY A 71 -5.10 1.73 -14.26
N ILE A 72 -4.47 1.94 -13.11
CA ILE A 72 -3.05 2.29 -13.06
C ILE A 72 -2.26 1.02 -12.81
N THR A 73 -1.29 0.75 -13.68
CA THR A 73 -0.41 -0.40 -13.54
C THR A 73 1.01 0.08 -13.48
N ILE A 74 1.82 -0.69 -12.77
CA ILE A 74 3.26 -0.50 -12.76
C ILE A 74 3.87 -1.72 -13.43
N THR A 75 4.50 -1.50 -14.56
CA THR A 75 5.12 -2.58 -15.31
C THR A 75 6.61 -2.56 -15.06
N ILE A 76 7.12 -3.69 -14.60
CA ILE A 76 8.54 -3.83 -14.36
C ILE A 76 9.17 -4.38 -15.62
N LYS A 77 10.01 -3.57 -16.27
CA LYS A 77 10.75 -4.05 -17.40
C LYS A 77 12.05 -4.60 -16.91
N GLU A 78 12.28 -5.86 -17.22
CA GLU A 78 13.60 -6.37 -17.03
C GLU A 78 14.50 -5.59 -17.89
N ALA A 79 15.54 -5.15 -17.33
CA ALA A 79 16.59 -4.52 -18.03
C ALA A 79 17.27 -5.59 -18.76
N SER A 80 16.78 -6.01 -19.71
CA SER A 80 17.36 -7.04 -20.34
C SER A 80 18.61 -6.70 -20.91
N ALA A 81 19.05 -6.39 -20.70
CA ALA A 81 19.95 -6.28 -21.11
C ALA A 81 20.47 -6.28 -21.72
N ALA A 82 20.24 -6.16 -21.65
CA ALA A 82 20.72 -6.21 -22.22
C ALA A 82 21.22 -6.22 -22.62
#